data_600f56a978d98df6949df0db29fed39d
#
_entry.id   600f56a978d98df6949df0db29fed39d
#
_cell.length_a   1.000
_cell.length_b   1.000
_cell.length_c   1.000
_cell.angle_alpha   90.00
_cell.angle_beta   90.00
_cell.angle_gamma   90.00
#
_symmetry.space_group_name_H-M   'P 1'
#
loop_
_entity.id
_entity.type
_entity.pdbx_description
1 polymer ?
#
loop_
_entity_poly.entity_id
_entity_poly.type
_entity_poly.pdbx_seq_one_letter_code
_entity_poly.pdbx_strand_id
1 'polypeptide(L)'
;MDSKIFLPEQEYIQQEEYGKQITVCTLRQIVLHTIGLRLDGRGNRGRLYTRCGKRYYKPYRNYFSGNSKELDKLVEAGYMEMVSETVHGIEDYRTYWFNRKGLDWLGEQLGIVIKDEVD
;
A
#
# COMPACT_ATOMS: atom_id res chain seq x y z
N MET A 1 -9.42 1.26 22.28
CA MET A 1 -10.39 1.41 21.18
C MET A 1 -9.65 1.41 19.86
N ASP A 2 -9.94 0.44 19.03
CA ASP A 2 -9.24 0.33 17.75
C ASP A 2 -9.78 1.36 16.78
N SER A 3 -8.94 2.31 16.39
CA SER A 3 -9.31 3.21 15.32
C SER A 3 -9.16 2.44 14.01
N LYS A 4 -10.28 2.28 13.30
CA LYS A 4 -10.25 1.61 12.01
C LYS A 4 -9.66 2.55 10.97
N ILE A 5 -8.74 2.02 10.18
CA ILE A 5 -8.14 2.75 9.09
C ILE A 5 -8.84 2.31 7.81
N PHE A 6 -9.35 3.28 7.06
CA PHE A 6 -10.03 3.02 5.79
C PHE A 6 -9.24 3.64 4.65
N LEU A 7 -9.19 2.94 3.52
CA LEU A 7 -8.57 3.50 2.33
C LEU A 7 -9.48 4.54 1.69
N PRO A 8 -8.92 5.68 1.22
CA PRO A 8 -9.69 6.59 0.38
C PRO A 8 -10.16 5.89 -0.89
N GLU A 9 -11.23 6.39 -1.49
CA GLU A 9 -11.74 5.82 -2.73
C GLU A 9 -10.87 6.17 -3.93
N GLN A 10 -10.19 7.31 -3.89
CA GLN A 10 -9.38 7.79 -5.01
C GLN A 10 -7.90 7.62 -4.71
N GLU A 11 -7.13 7.34 -5.76
CA GLU A 11 -5.66 7.24 -5.64
C GLU A 11 -5.00 8.60 -5.59
N TYR A 12 -5.62 9.62 -6.19
CA TYR A 12 -5.08 10.97 -6.26
C TYR A 12 -6.17 11.96 -5.92
N ILE A 13 -5.78 13.04 -5.24
CA ILE A 13 -6.69 14.15 -4.93
C ILE A 13 -6.03 15.45 -5.35
N GLN A 14 -6.86 16.46 -5.62
CA GLN A 14 -6.39 17.79 -5.93
C GLN A 14 -6.42 18.62 -4.66
N GLN A 15 -5.34 19.34 -4.40
CA GLN A 15 -5.26 20.28 -3.29
C GLN A 15 -4.79 21.62 -3.81
N GLU A 16 -5.28 22.68 -3.18
CA GLU A 16 -4.81 24.03 -3.48
C GLU A 16 -3.69 24.38 -2.52
N GLU A 17 -2.54 24.78 -3.07
CA GLU A 17 -1.40 25.19 -2.26
C GLU A 17 -0.72 26.36 -2.96
N TYR A 18 -0.58 27.47 -2.22
CA TYR A 18 -0.01 28.72 -2.74
C TYR A 18 -0.70 29.18 -4.02
N GLY A 19 -2.04 29.06 -4.07
CA GLY A 19 -2.82 29.49 -5.24
C GLY A 19 -2.72 28.57 -6.45
N LYS A 20 -2.08 27.40 -6.31
CA LYS A 20 -1.94 26.43 -7.38
C LYS A 20 -2.61 25.12 -7.02
N GLN A 21 -3.16 24.46 -8.04
CA GLN A 21 -3.71 23.12 -7.88
C GLN A 21 -2.57 22.11 -7.99
N ILE A 22 -2.42 21.26 -6.96
CA ILE A 22 -1.43 20.19 -6.98
C ILE A 22 -2.14 18.85 -6.84
N THR A 23 -1.58 17.82 -7.46
CA THR A 23 -2.08 16.46 -7.34
C THR A 23 -1.31 15.73 -6.25
N VAL A 24 -2.01 15.17 -5.28
CA VAL A 24 -1.41 14.49 -4.13
C VAL A 24 -1.84 13.03 -4.13
N CYS A 25 -0.89 12.13 -3.87
CA CYS A 25 -1.17 10.71 -3.71
C CYS A 25 -1.87 10.46 -2.38
N THR A 26 -2.90 9.62 -2.41
CA THR A 26 -3.58 9.20 -1.18
C THR A 26 -2.95 7.93 -0.64
N LEU A 27 -3.38 7.52 0.56
CA LEU A 27 -2.95 6.24 1.14
C LEU A 27 -3.26 5.09 0.19
N ARG A 28 -4.39 5.13 -0.51
CA ARG A 28 -4.75 4.09 -1.49
C ARG A 28 -3.66 3.91 -2.54
N GLN A 29 -3.19 5.00 -3.12
CA GLN A 29 -2.14 4.93 -4.14
C GLN A 29 -0.85 4.35 -3.55
N ILE A 30 -0.48 4.79 -2.35
CA ILE A 30 0.75 4.35 -1.69
C ILE A 30 0.73 2.85 -1.42
N VAL A 31 -0.37 2.31 -0.88
CA VAL A 31 -0.44 0.88 -0.56
C VAL A 31 -0.52 0.02 -1.82
N LEU A 32 -1.23 0.49 -2.86
CA LEU A 32 -1.27 -0.24 -4.13
C LEU A 32 0.12 -0.28 -4.77
N HIS A 33 0.84 0.82 -4.70
CA HIS A 33 2.22 0.88 -5.21
C HIS A 33 3.14 -0.07 -4.43
N THR A 34 2.94 -0.18 -3.13
CA THR A 34 3.75 -1.04 -2.26
C THR A 34 3.71 -2.51 -2.71
N ILE A 35 2.55 -3.01 -3.11
CA ILE A 35 2.40 -4.40 -3.55
C ILE A 35 2.35 -4.52 -5.08
N GLY A 36 2.50 -3.41 -5.80
CA GLY A 36 2.53 -3.41 -7.25
C GLY A 36 1.21 -3.76 -7.92
N LEU A 37 0.09 -3.53 -7.24
CA LEU A 37 -1.24 -3.88 -7.75
C LEU A 37 -1.85 -2.72 -8.53
N ARG A 38 -2.40 -3.02 -9.70
CA ARG A 38 -3.20 -2.09 -10.49
C ARG A 38 -4.60 -2.66 -10.64
N LEU A 39 -5.56 -1.94 -10.11
CA LEU A 39 -6.96 -2.41 -10.10
C LEU A 39 -7.62 -2.33 -11.49
N ASP A 40 -7.02 -1.58 -12.43
CA ASP A 40 -7.50 -1.56 -13.82
C ASP A 40 -7.15 -2.84 -14.58
N GLY A 41 -6.45 -3.77 -13.94
CA GLY A 41 -6.07 -5.04 -14.53
C GLY A 41 -4.85 -5.00 -15.43
N ARG A 42 -4.32 -3.82 -15.72
CA ARG A 42 -3.16 -3.69 -16.60
C ARG A 42 -1.87 -3.79 -15.80
N GLY A 43 -0.86 -4.41 -16.39
CA GLY A 43 0.47 -4.44 -15.80
C GLY A 43 0.65 -5.40 -14.63
N ASN A 44 -0.37 -6.19 -14.29
CA ASN A 44 -0.29 -7.15 -13.18
C ASN A 44 0.33 -8.50 -13.58
N ARG A 45 0.59 -8.70 -14.87
CA ARG A 45 1.24 -9.90 -15.39
C ARG A 45 0.54 -11.20 -14.98
N GLY A 46 -0.80 -11.21 -15.00
CA GLY A 46 -1.60 -12.37 -14.61
C GLY A 46 -1.67 -12.63 -13.10
N ARG A 47 -1.10 -11.76 -12.28
CA ARG A 47 -1.11 -11.96 -10.84
C ARG A 47 -2.44 -11.59 -10.19
N LEU A 48 -3.26 -10.79 -10.87
CA LEU A 48 -4.63 -10.51 -10.45
C LEU A 48 -5.55 -11.40 -11.28
N TYR A 49 -6.28 -12.29 -10.61
CA TYR A 49 -7.09 -13.28 -11.32
C TYR A 49 -8.37 -13.56 -10.54
N THR A 50 -9.36 -14.12 -11.24
CA THR A 50 -10.63 -14.52 -10.64
C THR A 50 -10.74 -16.03 -10.65
N ARG A 51 -11.16 -16.61 -9.52
CA ARG A 51 -11.38 -18.04 -9.40
C ARG A 51 -12.60 -18.27 -8.53
N CYS A 52 -13.58 -19.01 -9.04
CA CYS A 52 -14.81 -19.33 -8.31
C CYS A 52 -15.51 -18.08 -7.78
N GLY A 53 -15.57 -17.02 -8.58
CA GLY A 53 -16.24 -15.79 -8.23
C GLY A 53 -15.47 -14.86 -7.31
N LYS A 54 -14.27 -15.23 -6.89
CA LYS A 54 -13.41 -14.39 -6.06
C LYS A 54 -12.22 -13.89 -6.82
N ARG A 55 -11.80 -12.66 -6.51
CA ARG A 55 -10.58 -12.09 -7.09
C ARG A 55 -9.44 -12.31 -6.13
N TYR A 56 -8.31 -12.71 -6.70
CA TYR A 56 -7.07 -12.99 -5.97
C TYR A 56 -5.93 -12.20 -6.58
N TYR A 57 -5.01 -11.77 -5.73
CA TYR A 57 -3.79 -11.11 -6.17
C TYR A 57 -2.58 -11.77 -5.52
N LYS A 58 -1.56 -12.09 -6.35
CA LYS A 58 -0.27 -12.62 -5.88
C LYS A 58 0.77 -11.51 -6.02
N PRO A 59 1.13 -10.80 -4.95
CA PRO A 59 2.10 -9.73 -5.07
C PRO A 59 3.45 -10.23 -5.58
N TYR A 60 4.05 -9.49 -6.48
CA TYR A 60 5.42 -9.74 -6.90
C TYR A 60 6.39 -8.85 -6.13
N ARG A 61 5.87 -7.92 -5.37
CA ARG A 61 6.64 -7.05 -4.50
C ARG A 61 5.81 -6.72 -3.28
N ASN A 62 6.49 -6.35 -2.21
CA ASN A 62 5.84 -5.91 -0.97
C ASN A 62 6.82 -5.06 -0.19
N TYR A 63 7.09 -3.85 -0.71
CA TYR A 63 7.91 -2.90 0.02
C TYR A 63 7.67 -1.49 -0.48
N PHE A 64 7.93 -0.52 0.39
CA PHE A 64 7.90 0.90 0.07
C PHE A 64 9.09 1.54 0.78
N SER A 65 9.93 2.24 0.03
CA SER A 65 11.08 2.94 0.57
C SER A 65 10.82 4.44 0.62
N GLY A 66 11.13 5.06 1.74
CA GLY A 66 10.90 6.48 1.97
C GLY A 66 9.98 6.70 3.16
N ASN A 67 10.02 7.90 3.73
CA ASN A 67 9.23 8.20 4.91
C ASN A 67 7.79 8.56 4.55
N SER A 68 6.84 7.93 5.22
CA SER A 68 5.41 8.15 4.97
C SER A 68 4.67 8.16 6.29
N LYS A 69 4.02 9.26 6.59
CA LYS A 69 3.20 9.37 7.81
C LYS A 69 2.00 8.42 7.77
N GLU A 70 1.44 8.21 6.58
CA GLU A 70 0.33 7.29 6.40
C GLU A 70 0.75 5.86 6.68
N LEU A 71 1.94 5.44 6.17
CA LEU A 71 2.43 4.10 6.44
C LEU A 71 2.86 3.93 7.89
N ASP A 72 3.36 4.99 8.54
CA ASP A 72 3.66 4.94 9.97
C ASP A 72 2.43 4.57 10.79
N LYS A 73 1.25 5.06 10.40
CA LYS A 73 0.00 4.70 11.06
C LYS A 73 -0.35 3.24 10.88
N LEU A 74 -0.05 2.68 9.72
CA LEU A 74 -0.27 1.26 9.46
C LEU A 74 0.69 0.39 10.28
N VAL A 75 1.92 0.86 10.49
CA VAL A 75 2.87 0.18 11.38
C VAL A 75 2.32 0.18 12.81
N GLU A 76 1.85 1.32 13.30
CA GLU A 76 1.26 1.42 14.63
C GLU A 76 0.04 0.51 14.81
N ALA A 77 -0.75 0.36 13.75
CA ALA A 77 -1.93 -0.52 13.77
C ALA A 77 -1.59 -2.00 13.68
N GLY A 78 -0.32 -2.34 13.43
CA GLY A 78 0.11 -3.73 13.34
C GLY A 78 -0.04 -4.35 11.96
N TYR A 79 -0.30 -3.54 10.93
CA TYR A 79 -0.49 -4.04 9.56
C TYR A 79 0.79 -4.06 8.74
N MET A 80 1.78 -3.30 9.15
CA MET A 80 3.06 -3.21 8.44
C MET A 80 4.22 -3.33 9.41
N GLU A 81 5.34 -3.80 8.88
CA GLU A 81 6.63 -3.75 9.55
C GLU A 81 7.47 -2.65 8.91
N MET A 82 8.44 -2.15 9.65
CA MET A 82 9.30 -1.09 9.17
C MET A 82 10.70 -1.26 9.72
N VAL A 83 11.68 -0.97 8.88
CA VAL A 83 13.09 -0.88 9.30
C VAL A 83 13.61 0.51 8.93
N SER A 84 14.41 1.08 9.83
CA SER A 84 15.04 2.37 9.61
C SER A 84 16.56 2.16 9.58
N GLU A 85 17.21 2.70 8.57
CA GLU A 85 18.65 2.54 8.38
C GLU A 85 19.28 3.87 7.97
N THR A 86 20.61 3.96 8.13
CA THR A 86 21.38 5.04 7.54
C THR A 86 21.95 4.53 6.22
N VAL A 87 21.55 5.16 5.12
CA VAL A 87 21.95 4.75 3.77
C VAL A 87 22.59 5.94 3.08
N HIS A 88 23.82 5.79 2.65
CA HIS A 88 24.57 6.85 1.95
C HIS A 88 24.54 8.19 2.70
N GLY A 89 24.68 8.15 4.02
CA GLY A 89 24.65 9.35 4.84
C GLY A 89 23.26 9.91 5.13
N ILE A 90 22.22 9.31 4.58
CA ILE A 90 20.83 9.70 4.86
C ILE A 90 20.37 8.95 6.10
N GLU A 91 20.07 9.68 7.16
CA GLU A 91 19.58 9.08 8.41
C GLU A 91 18.09 8.79 8.31
N ASP A 92 17.64 7.76 9.05
CA ASP A 92 16.23 7.36 9.13
C ASP A 92 15.63 7.09 7.75
N TYR A 93 16.37 6.35 6.92
CA TYR A 93 15.85 5.86 5.65
C TYR A 93 14.98 4.65 5.94
N ARG A 94 13.68 4.77 5.71
CA ARG A 94 12.71 3.75 6.12
C ARG A 94 12.27 2.89 4.96
N THR A 95 12.09 1.60 5.26
CA THR A 95 11.50 0.63 4.33
C THR A 95 10.35 -0.06 5.05
N TYR A 96 9.18 -0.07 4.41
CA TYR A 96 7.96 -0.63 4.96
C TYR A 96 7.54 -1.84 4.14
N TRP A 97 6.88 -2.82 4.77
CA TRP A 97 6.24 -3.93 4.06
C TRP A 97 5.05 -4.41 4.87
N PHE A 98 4.07 -4.99 4.17
CA PHE A 98 2.90 -5.56 4.83
C PHE A 98 3.24 -6.90 5.43
N ASN A 99 2.75 -7.14 6.65
CA ASN A 99 2.72 -8.48 7.23
C ASN A 99 1.42 -9.18 6.81
N ARG A 100 1.21 -10.43 7.26
CA ARG A 100 0.00 -11.17 6.85
C ARG A 100 -1.28 -10.47 7.30
N LYS A 101 -1.28 -9.95 8.51
CA LYS A 101 -2.43 -9.19 9.02
C LYS A 101 -2.73 -7.98 8.15
N GLY A 102 -1.69 -7.30 7.68
CA GLY A 102 -1.83 -6.13 6.82
C GLY A 102 -2.35 -6.48 5.43
N LEU A 103 -1.87 -7.58 4.86
CA LEU A 103 -2.36 -8.02 3.56
C LEU A 103 -3.84 -8.44 3.64
N ASP A 104 -4.25 -9.08 4.75
CA ASP A 104 -5.65 -9.44 4.97
C ASP A 104 -6.51 -8.18 5.10
N TRP A 105 -6.05 -7.21 5.87
CA TRP A 105 -6.75 -5.93 6.01
C TRP A 105 -6.90 -5.23 4.65
N LEU A 106 -5.80 -5.16 3.88
CA LEU A 106 -5.83 -4.52 2.58
C LEU A 106 -6.77 -5.25 1.63
N GLY A 107 -6.76 -6.57 1.65
CA GLY A 107 -7.67 -7.37 0.86
C GLY A 107 -9.14 -7.08 1.18
N GLU A 108 -9.48 -6.94 2.46
CA GLU A 108 -10.83 -6.55 2.86
C GLU A 108 -11.21 -5.17 2.32
N GLN A 109 -10.28 -4.21 2.38
CA GLN A 109 -10.52 -2.86 1.89
C GLN A 109 -10.77 -2.84 0.38
N LEU A 110 -10.14 -3.74 -0.37
CA LEU A 110 -10.23 -3.78 -1.83
C LEU A 110 -11.23 -4.79 -2.35
N GLY A 111 -11.78 -5.64 -1.48
CA GLY A 111 -12.71 -6.70 -1.88
C GLY A 111 -12.03 -7.84 -2.63
N ILE A 112 -10.78 -8.12 -2.34
CA ILE A 112 -10.00 -9.21 -2.97
C ILE A 112 -9.25 -9.99 -1.90
N VAL A 113 -8.71 -11.15 -2.29
CA VAL A 113 -7.84 -11.94 -1.42
C VAL A 113 -6.40 -11.72 -1.87
N ILE A 114 -5.56 -11.23 -0.97
CA ILE A 114 -4.15 -11.00 -1.29
C ILE A 114 -3.33 -12.15 -0.70
N LYS A 115 -2.60 -12.83 -1.56
CA LYS A 115 -1.72 -13.93 -1.17
C LYS A 115 -0.39 -13.37 -0.69
N ASP A 116 0.46 -14.23 -0.15
CA ASP A 116 1.81 -13.82 0.23
C ASP A 116 2.63 -13.50 -1.03
N GLU A 117 3.67 -12.68 -0.84
CA GLU A 117 4.58 -12.34 -1.93
C GLU A 117 5.16 -13.62 -2.55
N VAL A 118 5.18 -13.66 -3.87
CA VAL A 118 5.71 -14.80 -4.61
C VAL A 118 7.03 -14.40 -5.25
N ASP A 119 8.05 -15.17 -4.93
CA ASP A 119 9.40 -14.98 -5.51
C ASP A 119 9.43 -15.31 -7.00
#